data_9556889f7c009a3366262ea2a5e110d1
#
_entry.id   9556889f7c009a3366262ea2a5e110d1
#
_cell.length_a   1.000
_cell.length_b   1.000
_cell.length_c   1.000
_cell.angle_alpha   90.00
_cell.angle_beta   90.00
_cell.angle_gamma   90.00
#
_symmetry.space_group_name_H-M   'P 1'
#
loop_
_entity.id
_entity.type
_entity.pdbx_description
1 polymer ?
#
loop_
_entity_poly.entity_id
_entity_poly.type
_entity_poly.pdbx_seq_one_letter_code
_entity_poly.pdbx_strand_id
1 'polypeptide(L)'
;MIRSRMLALLVVLAAQMVALPALSRDGPADASAALCIKAAKEASRETGVPFDVLVALTLTETGRTRNGQLEPWPWALNEGGKSNWFADRDQALTYLSDAVAAGTSNIDVGCFQLNYRWHGAAFADLQAMMDPKANAIYAARLMRRLAGDSEDWLLAAGAYHSSTPDVAARYLARFDPIYAALGGGQVT
;
A
#
# COMPACT_ATOMS: atom_id res chain seq x y z
N MET A 1 -72.43 -51.08 -5.70
CA MET A 1 -71.68 -50.09 -6.45
C MET A 1 -70.89 -49.22 -5.48
N ILE A 2 -69.63 -49.59 -5.23
CA ILE A 2 -68.77 -48.90 -4.26
C ILE A 2 -67.72 -48.15 -5.08
N ARG A 3 -67.78 -46.81 -5.03
CA ARG A 3 -66.77 -45.94 -5.70
C ARG A 3 -65.64 -45.67 -4.72
N SER A 4 -64.46 -46.28 -5.00
CA SER A 4 -63.21 -46.04 -4.29
C SER A 4 -62.64 -44.67 -4.72
N ARG A 5 -62.44 -43.76 -3.78
CA ARG A 5 -61.72 -42.50 -3.98
C ARG A 5 -60.28 -42.71 -3.56
N MET A 6 -59.38 -42.80 -4.57
CA MET A 6 -57.94 -42.72 -4.34
C MET A 6 -57.53 -41.27 -4.04
N LEU A 7 -57.02 -41.07 -2.83
CA LEU A 7 -56.42 -39.80 -2.39
C LEU A 7 -54.93 -39.80 -2.79
N ALA A 8 -54.60 -38.99 -3.76
CA ALA A 8 -53.18 -38.83 -4.14
C ALA A 8 -52.48 -37.85 -3.18
N LEU A 9 -51.52 -38.37 -2.44
CA LEU A 9 -50.68 -37.57 -1.52
C LEU A 9 -49.52 -36.96 -2.32
N LEU A 10 -49.57 -35.67 -2.57
CA LEU A 10 -48.46 -34.89 -3.17
C LEU A 10 -47.43 -34.58 -2.06
N VAL A 11 -46.28 -35.27 -2.07
CA VAL A 11 -45.15 -34.93 -1.23
C VAL A 11 -44.35 -33.85 -1.91
N VAL A 12 -44.44 -32.62 -1.41
CA VAL A 12 -43.60 -31.50 -1.82
C VAL A 12 -42.26 -31.60 -1.08
N LEU A 13 -41.22 -32.05 -1.77
CA LEU A 13 -39.84 -31.96 -1.26
C LEU A 13 -39.35 -30.50 -1.36
N ALA A 14 -39.33 -29.78 -0.23
CA ALA A 14 -38.68 -28.51 -0.15
C ALA A 14 -37.13 -28.73 -0.08
N ALA A 15 -36.43 -28.49 -1.19
CA ALA A 15 -34.98 -28.46 -1.21
C ALA A 15 -34.51 -27.21 -0.44
N GLN A 16 -34.01 -27.40 0.78
CA GLN A 16 -33.33 -26.34 1.52
C GLN A 16 -31.94 -26.13 0.87
N MET A 17 -31.78 -25.03 0.13
CA MET A 17 -30.47 -24.54 -0.27
C MET A 17 -29.75 -24.02 0.97
N VAL A 18 -28.82 -24.81 1.47
CA VAL A 18 -27.85 -24.35 2.46
C VAL A 18 -26.88 -23.42 1.73
N ALA A 19 -27.04 -22.12 1.93
CA ALA A 19 -26.06 -21.14 1.49
C ALA A 19 -24.77 -21.36 2.29
N LEU A 20 -23.74 -21.91 1.67
CA LEU A 20 -22.41 -21.97 2.25
C LEU A 20 -21.90 -20.52 2.40
N PRO A 21 -21.36 -20.15 3.58
CA PRO A 21 -20.74 -18.85 3.75
C PRO A 21 -19.58 -18.74 2.72
N ALA A 22 -19.61 -17.67 1.95
CA ALA A 22 -18.49 -17.32 1.07
C ALA A 22 -17.26 -17.10 1.98
N LEU A 23 -16.34 -18.05 1.99
CA LEU A 23 -15.01 -17.84 2.59
C LEU A 23 -14.37 -16.69 1.83
N SER A 24 -14.22 -15.53 2.48
CA SER A 24 -13.39 -14.45 1.99
C SER A 24 -12.01 -15.03 1.70
N ARG A 25 -11.64 -15.02 0.41
CA ARG A 25 -10.30 -15.41 -0.01
C ARG A 25 -9.36 -14.23 0.20
N ASP A 26 -9.08 -13.90 1.45
CA ASP A 26 -7.96 -13.04 1.80
C ASP A 26 -6.69 -13.88 1.61
N GLY A 27 -6.13 -13.82 0.41
CA GLY A 27 -4.88 -14.52 0.09
C GLY A 27 -3.70 -13.86 0.82
N PRO A 28 -2.53 -14.56 0.94
CA PRO A 28 -1.32 -14.00 1.56
C PRO A 28 -0.91 -12.64 1.00
N ALA A 29 -1.23 -12.38 -0.26
CA ALA A 29 -0.95 -11.13 -0.94
C ALA A 29 -1.84 -9.97 -0.48
N ASP A 30 -3.12 -10.23 -0.14
CA ASP A 30 -4.03 -9.20 0.40
C ASP A 30 -3.58 -8.79 1.81
N ALA A 31 -3.09 -9.76 2.58
CA ALA A 31 -2.48 -9.51 3.88
C ALA A 31 -1.22 -8.62 3.76
N SER A 32 -0.40 -8.79 2.72
CA SER A 32 0.80 -7.97 2.50
C SER A 32 0.46 -6.52 2.13
N ALA A 33 -0.49 -6.29 1.22
CA ALA A 33 -0.96 -4.95 0.87
C ALA A 33 -1.52 -4.20 2.09
N ALA A 34 -2.25 -4.90 2.95
CA ALA A 34 -2.82 -4.34 4.18
C ALA A 34 -1.74 -3.82 5.14
N LEU A 35 -0.50 -4.32 5.10
CA LEU A 35 0.59 -3.85 5.96
C LEU A 35 0.94 -2.38 5.68
N CYS A 36 1.03 -1.95 4.40
CA CYS A 36 1.31 -0.56 4.07
C CYS A 36 0.17 0.37 4.50
N ILE A 37 -1.08 -0.04 4.31
CA ILE A 37 -2.25 0.76 4.72
C ILE A 37 -2.32 0.87 6.25
N LYS A 38 -2.08 -0.23 6.97
CA LYS A 38 -2.00 -0.20 8.44
C LYS A 38 -0.89 0.73 8.92
N ALA A 39 0.29 0.62 8.31
CA ALA A 39 1.44 1.47 8.63
C ALA A 39 1.16 2.96 8.34
N ALA A 40 0.51 3.29 7.22
CA ALA A 40 0.05 4.64 6.90
C ALA A 40 -0.89 5.19 8.00
N LYS A 41 -1.84 4.36 8.46
CA LYS A 41 -2.78 4.76 9.53
C LYS A 41 -2.09 5.03 10.86
N GLU A 42 -1.11 4.22 11.23
CA GLU A 42 -0.31 4.42 12.45
C GLU A 42 0.56 5.67 12.33
N ALA A 43 1.23 5.86 11.19
CA ALA A 43 2.05 7.03 10.90
C ALA A 43 1.23 8.34 10.90
N SER A 44 0.03 8.34 10.32
CA SER A 44 -0.90 9.48 10.36
C SER A 44 -1.23 9.89 11.80
N ARG A 45 -1.56 8.92 12.66
CA ARG A 45 -1.85 9.19 14.08
C ARG A 45 -0.66 9.76 14.85
N GLU A 46 0.56 9.28 14.54
CA GLU A 46 1.77 9.70 15.24
C GLU A 46 2.26 11.07 14.78
N THR A 47 2.10 11.40 13.50
CA THR A 47 2.72 12.59 12.89
C THR A 47 1.74 13.73 12.58
N GLY A 48 0.44 13.44 12.56
CA GLY A 48 -0.60 14.38 12.14
C GLY A 48 -0.69 14.59 10.62
N VAL A 49 0.11 13.88 9.80
CA VAL A 49 -0.07 13.88 8.34
C VAL A 49 -1.40 13.21 8.00
N PRO A 50 -2.25 13.80 7.14
CA PRO A 50 -3.52 13.19 6.78
C PRO A 50 -3.36 11.77 6.24
N PHE A 51 -4.28 10.88 6.62
CA PHE A 51 -4.21 9.46 6.25
C PHE A 51 -4.30 9.24 4.75
N ASP A 52 -5.17 9.99 4.07
CA ASP A 52 -5.36 9.96 2.61
C ASP A 52 -4.09 10.37 1.85
N VAL A 53 -3.33 11.34 2.35
CA VAL A 53 -2.01 11.73 1.82
C VAL A 53 -1.05 10.53 1.86
N LEU A 54 -0.95 9.84 3.01
CA LEU A 54 -0.04 8.70 3.15
C LEU A 54 -0.49 7.49 2.34
N VAL A 55 -1.80 7.27 2.19
CA VAL A 55 -2.33 6.21 1.32
C VAL A 55 -2.02 6.54 -0.14
N ALA A 56 -2.26 7.78 -0.59
CA ALA A 56 -1.92 8.21 -1.95
C ALA A 56 -0.41 8.05 -2.22
N LEU A 57 0.43 8.41 -1.24
CA LEU A 57 1.88 8.29 -1.35
C LEU A 57 2.30 6.82 -1.56
N THR A 58 1.89 5.90 -0.68
CA THR A 58 2.28 4.49 -0.81
C THR A 58 1.73 3.83 -2.07
N LEU A 59 0.53 4.22 -2.52
CA LEU A 59 -0.05 3.76 -3.78
C LEU A 59 0.71 4.30 -5.00
N THR A 60 1.21 5.52 -4.94
CA THR A 60 2.03 6.11 -6.03
C THR A 60 3.40 5.46 -6.11
N GLU A 61 4.00 5.14 -4.97
CA GLU A 61 5.35 4.56 -4.86
C GLU A 61 5.41 3.08 -5.23
N THR A 62 4.51 2.27 -4.66
CA THR A 62 4.57 0.81 -4.79
C THR A 62 3.31 0.18 -5.36
N GLY A 63 2.32 1.00 -5.71
CA GLY A 63 1.03 0.52 -6.18
C GLY A 63 1.14 -0.34 -7.44
N ARG A 64 0.48 -1.49 -7.41
CA ARG A 64 0.27 -2.37 -8.57
C ARG A 64 -1.17 -2.82 -8.65
N THR A 65 -1.67 -2.95 -9.87
CA THR A 65 -3.03 -3.43 -10.07
C THR A 65 -3.09 -4.93 -9.90
N ARG A 66 -3.94 -5.38 -8.95
CA ARG A 66 -4.26 -6.79 -8.71
C ARG A 66 -5.77 -6.92 -8.59
N ASN A 67 -6.34 -7.90 -9.27
CA ASN A 67 -7.79 -8.15 -9.27
C ASN A 67 -8.62 -6.87 -9.56
N GLY A 68 -8.10 -5.98 -10.41
CA GLY A 68 -8.75 -4.71 -10.75
C GLY A 68 -8.62 -3.60 -9.71
N GLN A 69 -7.90 -3.82 -8.62
CA GLN A 69 -7.64 -2.83 -7.57
C GLN A 69 -6.17 -2.42 -7.53
N LEU A 70 -5.90 -1.14 -7.27
CA LEU A 70 -4.56 -0.63 -7.02
C LEU A 70 -4.20 -0.89 -5.55
N GLU A 71 -3.14 -1.66 -5.32
CA GLU A 71 -2.71 -2.08 -3.98
C GLU A 71 -1.24 -1.76 -3.76
N PRO A 72 -0.85 -1.20 -2.59
CA PRO A 72 0.55 -0.94 -2.26
C PRO A 72 1.25 -2.24 -1.90
N TRP A 73 2.60 -2.24 -1.94
CA TRP A 73 3.36 -3.44 -1.68
C TRP A 73 4.56 -3.20 -0.75
N PRO A 74 4.63 -3.87 0.41
CA PRO A 74 5.67 -3.61 1.41
C PRO A 74 7.04 -4.16 1.03
N TRP A 75 7.09 -5.21 0.22
CA TRP A 75 8.31 -5.89 -0.19
C TRP A 75 8.75 -5.45 -1.59
N ALA A 76 8.66 -4.14 -1.82
CA ALA A 76 9.09 -3.50 -3.05
C ALA A 76 10.46 -2.84 -2.86
N LEU A 77 11.34 -3.05 -3.84
CA LEU A 77 12.64 -2.38 -3.96
C LEU A 77 12.76 -1.79 -5.36
N ASN A 78 13.35 -0.61 -5.46
CA ASN A 78 13.74 -0.04 -6.75
C ASN A 78 15.24 0.23 -6.76
N GLU A 79 15.96 -0.48 -7.59
CA GLU A 79 17.41 -0.33 -7.75
C GLU A 79 17.71 0.40 -9.05
N GLY A 80 18.13 1.65 -8.96
CA GLY A 80 18.54 2.44 -10.11
C GLY A 80 17.45 2.59 -11.19
N GLY A 81 16.15 2.60 -10.80
CA GLY A 81 15.02 2.69 -11.71
C GLY A 81 14.39 1.33 -12.08
N LYS A 82 14.99 0.22 -11.64
CA LYS A 82 14.45 -1.13 -11.85
C LYS A 82 13.66 -1.57 -10.61
N SER A 83 12.34 -1.61 -10.73
CA SER A 83 11.45 -2.02 -9.65
C SER A 83 11.35 -3.55 -9.56
N ASN A 84 11.41 -4.06 -8.32
CA ASN A 84 11.24 -5.47 -7.98
C ASN A 84 10.20 -5.59 -6.86
N TRP A 85 9.22 -6.49 -7.03
CA TRP A 85 8.21 -6.82 -6.02
C TRP A 85 8.42 -8.26 -5.57
N PHE A 86 8.97 -8.43 -4.38
CA PHE A 86 9.24 -9.75 -3.81
C PHE A 86 7.97 -10.35 -3.20
N ALA A 87 7.92 -11.68 -3.13
CA ALA A 87 6.76 -12.37 -2.59
C ALA A 87 6.60 -12.15 -1.08
N ASP A 88 7.72 -12.06 -0.37
CA ASP A 88 7.77 -11.91 1.08
C ASP A 88 8.93 -11.02 1.54
N ARG A 89 8.95 -10.75 2.86
CA ARG A 89 9.95 -9.90 3.50
C ARG A 89 11.36 -10.48 3.39
N ASP A 90 11.51 -11.78 3.56
CA ASP A 90 12.82 -12.41 3.67
C ASP A 90 13.54 -12.37 2.31
N GLN A 91 12.83 -12.60 1.21
CA GLN A 91 13.38 -12.45 -0.14
C GLN A 91 13.80 -10.99 -0.43
N ALA A 92 12.94 -10.01 -0.08
CA ALA A 92 13.26 -8.60 -0.27
C ALA A 92 14.48 -8.19 0.57
N LEU A 93 14.55 -8.64 1.83
CA LEU A 93 15.63 -8.31 2.74
C LEU A 93 16.96 -8.95 2.31
N THR A 94 16.92 -10.19 1.84
CA THR A 94 18.10 -10.87 1.28
C THR A 94 18.64 -10.09 0.10
N TYR A 95 17.79 -9.75 -0.87
CA TYR A 95 18.18 -8.94 -2.03
C TYR A 95 18.77 -7.59 -1.62
N LEU A 96 18.10 -6.87 -0.71
CA LEU A 96 18.57 -5.57 -0.22
C LEU A 96 19.95 -5.69 0.45
N SER A 97 20.15 -6.71 1.29
CA SER A 97 21.40 -6.94 2.00
C SER A 97 22.54 -7.27 1.03
N ASP A 98 22.29 -8.12 0.05
CA ASP A 98 23.29 -8.51 -0.96
C ASP A 98 23.69 -7.29 -1.83
N ALA A 99 22.70 -6.50 -2.27
CA ALA A 99 22.94 -5.30 -3.07
C ALA A 99 23.76 -4.25 -2.29
N VAL A 100 23.43 -4.01 -1.02
CA VAL A 100 24.17 -3.07 -0.16
C VAL A 100 25.60 -3.60 0.10
N ALA A 101 25.76 -4.88 0.37
CA ALA A 101 27.07 -5.51 0.55
C ALA A 101 27.94 -5.43 -0.73
N ALA A 102 27.31 -5.45 -1.91
CA ALA A 102 27.97 -5.23 -3.20
C ALA A 102 28.28 -3.74 -3.50
N GLY A 103 27.95 -2.82 -2.59
CA GLY A 103 28.23 -1.39 -2.71
C GLY A 103 27.10 -0.58 -3.36
N THR A 104 25.95 -1.16 -3.68
CA THR A 104 24.80 -0.43 -4.19
C THR A 104 24.19 0.43 -3.08
N SER A 105 24.03 1.72 -3.33
CA SER A 105 23.38 2.63 -2.39
C SER A 105 22.11 3.29 -2.93
N ASN A 106 21.94 3.32 -4.27
CA ASN A 106 20.75 3.90 -4.89
C ASN A 106 19.63 2.86 -4.99
N ILE A 107 19.04 2.56 -3.84
CA ILE A 107 17.92 1.60 -3.70
C ILE A 107 16.81 2.26 -2.91
N ASP A 108 15.60 2.26 -3.46
CA ASP A 108 14.39 2.68 -2.76
C ASP A 108 13.76 1.48 -2.08
N VAL A 109 13.29 1.65 -0.83
CA VAL A 109 12.95 0.56 0.08
C VAL A 109 11.53 0.69 0.62
N GLY A 110 10.76 -0.39 0.49
CA GLY A 110 9.52 -0.62 1.24
C GLY A 110 8.30 0.14 0.75
N CYS A 111 7.26 0.19 1.59
CA CYS A 111 5.96 0.79 1.27
C CYS A 111 6.05 2.21 0.69
N PHE A 112 6.98 3.02 1.17
CA PHE A 112 7.11 4.44 0.85
C PHE A 112 8.36 4.74 0.03
N GLN A 113 9.06 3.74 -0.49
CA GLN A 113 10.22 3.83 -1.37
C GLN A 113 11.27 4.85 -0.88
N LEU A 114 11.63 4.75 0.39
CA LEU A 114 12.70 5.57 0.94
C LEU A 114 14.05 5.16 0.36
N ASN A 115 14.79 6.11 -0.20
CA ASN A 115 16.08 5.83 -0.81
C ASN A 115 17.16 5.58 0.26
N TYR A 116 17.82 4.42 0.18
CA TYR A 116 18.83 3.98 1.16
C TYR A 116 20.00 4.95 1.27
N ARG A 117 20.49 5.51 0.14
CA ARG A 117 21.61 6.48 0.13
C ARG A 117 21.33 7.69 1.01
N TRP A 118 20.09 8.20 0.99
CA TRP A 118 19.74 9.45 1.65
C TRP A 118 19.12 9.27 3.03
N HIS A 119 18.51 8.12 3.25
CA HIS A 119 17.67 7.89 4.43
C HIS A 119 18.11 6.69 5.26
N GLY A 120 18.98 5.81 4.74
CA GLY A 120 19.39 4.58 5.42
C GLY A 120 19.99 4.81 6.80
N ALA A 121 20.80 5.86 6.97
CA ALA A 121 21.43 6.21 8.25
C ALA A 121 20.44 6.62 9.37
N ALA A 122 19.17 6.87 9.03
CA ALA A 122 18.13 7.18 10.01
C ALA A 122 17.51 5.93 10.65
N PHE A 123 17.83 4.74 10.15
CA PHE A 123 17.35 3.46 10.64
C PHE A 123 18.49 2.70 11.32
N ALA A 124 18.14 1.88 12.31
CA ALA A 124 19.13 1.06 13.03
C ALA A 124 19.85 0.06 12.11
N ASP A 125 19.11 -0.48 11.14
CA ASP A 125 19.59 -1.46 10.15
C ASP A 125 18.63 -1.54 8.96
N LEU A 126 18.95 -2.42 7.98
CA LEU A 126 18.14 -2.66 6.80
C LEU A 126 16.78 -3.30 7.15
N GLN A 127 16.72 -4.07 8.23
CA GLN A 127 15.49 -4.70 8.70
C GLN A 127 14.51 -3.65 9.23
N ALA A 128 15.01 -2.66 9.98
CA ALA A 128 14.21 -1.54 10.45
C ALA A 128 13.75 -0.65 9.30
N MET A 129 14.58 -0.41 8.28
CA MET A 129 14.20 0.35 7.09
C MET A 129 13.12 -0.37 6.26
N MET A 130 13.16 -1.71 6.19
CA MET A 130 12.16 -2.54 5.51
C MET A 130 10.88 -2.72 6.31
N ASP A 131 10.89 -2.46 7.62
CA ASP A 131 9.69 -2.59 8.46
C ASP A 131 8.61 -1.59 8.02
N PRO A 132 7.39 -2.04 7.67
CA PRO A 132 6.36 -1.15 7.13
C PRO A 132 6.00 0.01 8.04
N LYS A 133 5.99 -0.20 9.37
CA LYS A 133 5.64 0.86 10.32
C LYS A 133 6.76 1.89 10.45
N ALA A 134 8.00 1.45 10.64
CA ALA A 134 9.15 2.35 10.73
C ALA A 134 9.34 3.15 9.43
N ASN A 135 9.19 2.50 8.28
CA ASN A 135 9.24 3.10 6.95
C ASN A 135 8.16 4.18 6.78
N ALA A 136 6.90 3.87 7.15
CA ALA A 136 5.77 4.82 7.08
C ALA A 136 5.95 6.03 8.01
N ILE A 137 6.38 5.82 9.27
CA ILE A 137 6.57 6.91 10.23
C ILE A 137 7.68 7.87 9.73
N TYR A 138 8.78 7.32 9.23
CA TYR A 138 9.85 8.14 8.67
C TYR A 138 9.37 8.94 7.46
N ALA A 139 8.67 8.29 6.51
CA ALA A 139 8.09 8.94 5.34
C ALA A 139 7.11 10.06 5.72
N ALA A 140 6.23 9.81 6.69
CA ALA A 140 5.29 10.82 7.19
C ALA A 140 6.01 12.02 7.82
N ARG A 141 7.05 11.79 8.62
CA ARG A 141 7.88 12.87 9.18
C ARG A 141 8.60 13.67 8.08
N LEU A 142 9.05 13.01 7.02
CA LEU A 142 9.62 13.68 5.85
C LEU A 142 8.57 14.54 5.15
N MET A 143 7.38 13.99 4.89
CA MET A 143 6.25 14.74 4.31
C MET A 143 5.88 15.97 5.12
N ARG A 144 5.81 15.85 6.46
CA ARG A 144 5.54 16.97 7.36
C ARG A 144 6.60 18.08 7.24
N ARG A 145 7.87 17.71 7.17
CA ARG A 145 8.97 18.69 6.97
C ARG A 145 8.87 19.40 5.62
N LEU A 146 8.50 18.66 4.57
CA LEU A 146 8.38 19.21 3.21
C LEU A 146 7.14 20.12 3.06
N ALA A 147 6.03 19.80 3.74
CA ALA A 147 4.84 20.63 3.74
C ALA A 147 5.02 21.93 4.56
N GLY A 148 5.85 21.88 5.60
CA GLY A 148 6.05 23.03 6.50
C GLY A 148 4.74 23.53 7.12
N ASP A 149 4.67 24.83 7.36
CA ASP A 149 3.51 25.48 7.98
C ASP A 149 2.34 25.66 6.99
N SER A 150 2.60 25.55 5.67
CA SER A 150 1.56 25.71 4.64
C SER A 150 0.62 24.52 4.56
N GLU A 151 1.07 23.35 5.03
CA GLU A 151 0.38 22.06 4.88
C GLU A 151 -0.04 21.75 3.42
N ASP A 152 0.71 22.28 2.45
CA ASP A 152 0.50 21.95 1.03
C ASP A 152 1.02 20.54 0.74
N TRP A 153 0.13 19.56 0.86
CA TRP A 153 0.47 18.15 0.69
C TRP A 153 0.78 17.76 -0.76
N LEU A 154 0.24 18.48 -1.75
CA LEU A 154 0.60 18.28 -3.15
C LEU A 154 2.04 18.73 -3.40
N LEU A 155 2.38 19.95 -2.97
CA LEU A 155 3.75 20.45 -3.08
C LEU A 155 4.73 19.53 -2.34
N ALA A 156 4.37 19.10 -1.14
CA ALA A 156 5.18 18.17 -0.35
C ALA A 156 5.39 16.83 -1.06
N ALA A 157 4.36 16.25 -1.67
CA ALA A 157 4.45 15.00 -2.42
C ALA A 157 5.36 15.14 -3.65
N GLY A 158 5.28 16.25 -4.37
CA GLY A 158 6.21 16.56 -5.45
C GLY A 158 7.66 16.62 -4.97
N ALA A 159 7.93 17.35 -3.88
CA ALA A 159 9.23 17.50 -3.27
C ALA A 159 9.77 16.21 -2.62
N TYR A 160 8.88 15.34 -2.14
CA TYR A 160 9.22 14.02 -1.63
C TYR A 160 9.92 13.17 -2.71
N HIS A 161 9.38 13.20 -3.92
CA HIS A 161 9.94 12.44 -5.04
C HIS A 161 11.17 13.11 -5.64
N SER A 162 11.15 14.45 -5.81
CA SER A 162 12.28 15.16 -6.42
C SER A 162 12.22 16.66 -6.17
N SER A 163 13.41 17.24 -5.95
CA SER A 163 13.59 18.71 -5.96
C SER A 163 13.62 19.32 -7.37
N THR A 164 13.68 18.49 -8.42
CA THR A 164 13.68 18.96 -9.82
C THR A 164 12.23 19.19 -10.27
N PRO A 165 11.84 20.43 -10.66
CA PRO A 165 10.45 20.77 -10.94
C PRO A 165 9.75 19.88 -11.96
N ASP A 166 10.39 19.59 -13.10
CA ASP A 166 9.80 18.74 -14.14
C ASP A 166 9.62 17.27 -13.70
N VAL A 167 10.51 16.79 -12.82
CA VAL A 167 10.42 15.43 -12.26
C VAL A 167 9.30 15.37 -11.25
N ALA A 168 9.20 16.37 -10.35
CA ALA A 168 8.11 16.52 -9.40
C ALA A 168 6.75 16.62 -10.11
N ALA A 169 6.65 17.42 -11.18
CA ALA A 169 5.39 17.54 -11.94
C ALA A 169 4.92 16.20 -12.55
N ARG A 170 5.85 15.41 -13.12
CA ARG A 170 5.52 14.06 -13.63
C ARG A 170 5.09 13.10 -12.51
N TYR A 171 5.66 13.24 -11.33
CA TYR A 171 5.25 12.48 -10.16
C TYR A 171 3.82 12.85 -9.73
N LEU A 172 3.56 14.15 -9.62
CA LEU A 172 2.24 14.67 -9.25
C LEU A 172 1.13 14.27 -10.23
N ALA A 173 1.44 14.14 -11.50
CA ALA A 173 0.47 13.63 -12.49
C ALA A 173 -0.03 12.19 -12.17
N ARG A 174 0.71 11.42 -11.35
CA ARG A 174 0.30 10.10 -10.85
C ARG A 174 -0.32 10.18 -9.45
N PHE A 175 0.25 11.01 -8.59
CA PHE A 175 -0.18 11.18 -7.20
C PHE A 175 -1.57 11.82 -7.09
N ASP A 176 -1.77 12.96 -7.76
CA ASP A 176 -2.97 13.79 -7.63
C ASP A 176 -4.29 13.04 -7.93
N PRO A 177 -4.43 12.28 -9.04
CA PRO A 177 -5.65 11.51 -9.28
C PRO A 177 -5.91 10.43 -8.22
N ILE A 178 -4.87 9.82 -7.63
CA ILE A 178 -5.01 8.85 -6.54
C ILE A 178 -5.48 9.58 -5.27
N TYR A 179 -4.86 10.70 -4.94
CA TYR A 179 -5.19 11.53 -3.78
C TYR A 179 -6.62 12.06 -3.86
N ALA A 180 -7.02 12.59 -5.01
CA ALA A 180 -8.38 13.06 -5.25
C ALA A 180 -9.43 11.93 -5.13
N ALA A 181 -9.12 10.73 -5.61
CA ALA A 181 -10.01 9.56 -5.49
C ALA A 181 -10.21 9.11 -4.03
N LEU A 182 -9.27 9.42 -3.13
CA LEU A 182 -9.37 9.18 -1.69
C LEU A 182 -10.10 10.29 -0.92
N GLY A 183 -10.57 11.34 -1.62
CA GLY A 183 -11.21 12.51 -1.01
C GLY A 183 -10.23 13.61 -0.62
N GLY A 184 -8.96 13.45 -0.97
CA GLY A 184 -7.92 14.44 -0.70
C GLY A 184 -8.13 15.74 -1.48
N GLY A 185 -7.76 16.87 -0.85
CA GLY A 185 -7.91 18.19 -1.46
C GLY A 185 -9.33 18.78 -1.40
N GLN A 186 -10.30 18.08 -0.84
CA GLN A 186 -11.61 18.68 -0.54
C GLN A 186 -11.50 19.45 0.78
N VAL A 187 -11.37 20.76 0.67
CA VAL A 187 -11.53 21.67 1.83
C VAL A 187 -13.01 21.64 2.21
N THR A 188 -13.33 20.99 3.35
CA THR A 188 -14.67 21.05 3.97
C THR A 188 -14.86 22.35 4.74
#